data_ed9f0e2c7c4b8072caf2cc2cb4d39431
#
_entry.id   ed9f0e2c7c4b8072caf2cc2cb4d39431
#
_cell.length_a   1.000
_cell.length_b   1.000
_cell.length_c   1.000
_cell.angle_alpha   90.00
_cell.angle_beta   90.00
_cell.angle_gamma   90.00
#
_symmetry.space_group_name_H-M   'P 1'
#
loop_
_entity.id
_entity.type
_entity.pdbx_description
1 polymer ?
#
loop_
_entity_poly.entity_id
_entity_poly.type
_entity_poly.pdbx_seq_one_letter_code
_entity_poly.pdbx_strand_id
1 'polypeptide(L)'
;VKPRDRNDENCQYTMADAVFSACFLNAMNRHCDIVGMANFAPIINTRGCIYTHAQGIVLRSTYHVFDLYVNYLGDVVLDSWGEDMPGMSVLDKKGHEAAIDTLDVLATRWTDRPGWALAIVNKDPEKAHDVSICMPEADGDAVMYSIRGLGKDSYNDIDRNEVFIERNTIGRYRDGMTISIAPHSVNVLHAGVTELI
;
A
#
# COMPACT_ATOMS: atom_id res chain seq x y z
N VAL A 1 1.28 -33.91 16.37
CA VAL A 1 1.34 -32.52 15.92
C VAL A 1 -0.02 -31.94 16.25
N LYS A 2 -0.08 -30.87 17.09
CA LYS A 2 -1.35 -30.15 17.33
C LYS A 2 -1.82 -29.53 16.02
N PRO A 3 -3.14 -29.52 15.73
CA PRO A 3 -3.66 -28.77 14.60
C PRO A 3 -3.19 -27.32 14.73
N ARG A 4 -2.75 -26.74 13.60
CA ARG A 4 -2.36 -25.33 13.52
C ARG A 4 -3.57 -24.47 13.93
N ASP A 5 -3.37 -23.46 14.76
CA ASP A 5 -4.43 -22.48 15.03
C ASP A 5 -4.82 -21.82 13.68
N ARG A 6 -6.10 -21.61 13.47
CA ARG A 6 -6.60 -20.96 12.26
C ARG A 6 -5.95 -19.59 12.00
N ASN A 7 -5.56 -18.88 13.06
CA ASN A 7 -4.83 -17.62 12.94
C ASN A 7 -3.38 -17.76 12.48
N ASP A 8 -2.83 -18.97 12.45
CA ASP A 8 -1.48 -19.26 11.95
C ASP A 8 -1.48 -19.72 10.47
N GLU A 9 -2.66 -19.86 9.87
CA GLU A 9 -2.79 -20.18 8.45
C GLU A 9 -2.49 -18.95 7.60
N ASN A 10 -1.38 -18.98 6.84
CA ASN A 10 -0.93 -17.84 6.05
C ASN A 10 -1.91 -17.44 4.93
N CYS A 11 -2.69 -18.39 4.42
CA CYS A 11 -3.75 -18.14 3.42
C CYS A 11 -4.88 -17.23 3.92
N GLN A 12 -4.92 -16.88 5.20
CA GLN A 12 -5.84 -15.90 5.78
C GLN A 12 -5.33 -14.46 5.63
N TYR A 13 -4.07 -14.25 5.18
CA TYR A 13 -3.41 -12.94 5.09
C TYR A 13 -3.05 -12.62 3.65
N THR A 14 -4.05 -12.20 2.90
CA THR A 14 -3.99 -12.04 1.45
C THR A 14 -3.69 -10.60 1.02
N MET A 15 -3.66 -10.38 -0.28
CA MET A 15 -3.59 -9.01 -0.84
C MET A 15 -4.77 -8.14 -0.44
N ALA A 16 -5.95 -8.72 -0.17
CA ALA A 16 -7.08 -7.95 0.35
C ALA A 16 -6.78 -7.34 1.73
N ASP A 17 -6.03 -8.05 2.60
CA ASP A 17 -5.58 -7.52 3.88
C ASP A 17 -4.52 -6.41 3.71
N ALA A 18 -3.67 -6.53 2.69
CA ALA A 18 -2.70 -5.48 2.36
C ALA A 18 -3.41 -4.19 1.93
N VAL A 19 -4.35 -4.28 0.99
CA VAL A 19 -5.14 -3.13 0.52
C VAL A 19 -5.93 -2.50 1.66
N PHE A 20 -6.60 -3.31 2.50
CA PHE A 20 -7.30 -2.82 3.68
C PHE A 20 -6.36 -2.10 4.64
N SER A 21 -5.21 -2.71 4.96
CA SER A 21 -4.23 -2.13 5.90
C SER A 21 -3.68 -0.80 5.39
N ALA A 22 -3.38 -0.70 4.09
CA ALA A 22 -2.90 0.51 3.45
C ALA A 22 -3.94 1.64 3.50
N CYS A 23 -5.20 1.36 3.16
CA CYS A 23 -6.28 2.34 3.27
C CYS A 23 -6.48 2.81 4.72
N PHE A 24 -6.35 1.88 5.69
CA PHE A 24 -6.48 2.22 7.11
C PHE A 24 -5.32 3.10 7.59
N LEU A 25 -4.09 2.81 7.16
CA LEU A 25 -2.92 3.65 7.44
C LEU A 25 -3.03 5.02 6.76
N ASN A 26 -3.53 5.10 5.53
CA ASN A 26 -3.80 6.39 4.87
C ASN A 26 -4.81 7.22 5.68
N ALA A 27 -5.88 6.60 6.16
CA ALA A 27 -6.87 7.29 6.99
C ALA A 27 -6.24 7.84 8.29
N MET A 28 -5.40 7.02 8.99
CA MET A 28 -4.70 7.48 10.19
C MET A 28 -3.71 8.62 9.89
N ASN A 29 -2.96 8.54 8.78
CA ASN A 29 -2.03 9.59 8.39
C ASN A 29 -2.76 10.90 8.04
N ARG A 30 -3.91 10.84 7.36
CA ARG A 30 -4.74 12.03 7.11
C ARG A 30 -5.23 12.72 8.39
N HIS A 31 -5.30 11.97 9.48
CA HIS A 31 -5.67 12.47 10.82
C HIS A 31 -4.48 12.57 11.78
N CYS A 32 -3.28 12.85 11.24
CA CYS A 32 -2.05 12.96 12.05
C CYS A 32 -2.08 14.11 13.08
N ASP A 33 -3.03 15.02 12.97
CA ASP A 33 -3.32 16.06 13.96
C ASP A 33 -3.84 15.49 15.29
N ILE A 34 -4.50 14.34 15.26
CA ILE A 34 -5.08 13.66 16.43
C ILE A 34 -4.55 12.24 16.64
N VAL A 35 -4.02 11.60 15.62
CA VAL A 35 -3.43 10.25 15.68
C VAL A 35 -1.92 10.35 15.80
N GLY A 36 -1.40 10.31 17.01
CA GLY A 36 0.05 10.42 17.25
C GLY A 36 0.83 9.12 17.08
N MET A 37 0.16 7.96 17.08
CA MET A 37 0.83 6.66 16.96
C MET A 37 -0.15 5.58 16.51
N ALA A 38 0.32 4.66 15.68
CA ALA A 38 -0.39 3.44 15.31
C ALA A 38 0.51 2.23 15.52
N ASN A 39 0.01 1.20 16.21
CA ASN A 39 0.75 -0.02 16.50
C ASN A 39 0.01 -1.23 15.95
N PHE A 40 0.77 -2.16 15.37
CA PHE A 40 0.28 -3.46 14.93
C PHE A 40 0.67 -4.54 15.95
N ALA A 41 -0.32 -5.23 16.51
CA ALA A 41 -0.09 -6.27 17.51
C ALA A 41 -0.98 -7.51 17.27
N PRO A 42 -0.44 -8.73 17.43
CA PRO A 42 0.98 -9.06 17.62
C PRO A 42 1.78 -8.84 16.33
N ILE A 43 3.11 -8.74 16.43
CA ILE A 43 3.97 -8.63 15.24
C ILE A 43 4.34 -10.00 14.68
N ILE A 44 4.49 -11.00 15.55
CA ILE A 44 4.95 -12.35 15.20
C ILE A 44 3.85 -13.38 15.50
N ASN A 45 3.65 -14.31 14.57
CA ASN A 45 2.70 -15.43 14.64
C ASN A 45 1.25 -14.99 14.86
N THR A 46 0.36 -15.94 15.10
CA THR A 46 -1.08 -15.69 15.17
C THR A 46 -1.55 -14.72 14.08
N ARG A 47 -1.98 -13.52 14.40
CA ARG A 47 -2.40 -12.48 13.44
C ARG A 47 -1.26 -11.54 13.04
N GLY A 48 -0.03 -11.81 13.47
CA GLY A 48 1.13 -10.97 13.19
C GLY A 48 1.52 -10.95 11.71
N CYS A 49 2.20 -9.91 11.31
CA CYS A 49 2.66 -9.74 9.92
C CYS A 49 3.86 -10.64 9.58
N ILE A 50 4.53 -11.23 10.59
CA ILE A 50 5.63 -12.20 10.44
C ILE A 50 5.19 -13.54 11.01
N TYR A 51 5.28 -14.59 10.21
CA TYR A 51 5.06 -15.95 10.68
C TYR A 51 6.37 -16.73 10.75
N THR A 52 6.64 -17.37 11.90
CA THR A 52 7.86 -18.16 12.11
C THR A 52 7.55 -19.65 12.02
N HIS A 53 8.42 -20.38 11.32
CA HIS A 53 8.31 -21.84 11.12
C HIS A 53 9.70 -22.48 11.23
N ALA A 54 9.76 -23.78 11.45
CA ALA A 54 11.03 -24.51 11.54
C ALA A 54 11.88 -24.43 10.27
N GLN A 55 11.26 -24.21 9.12
CA GLN A 55 11.91 -24.08 7.81
C GLN A 55 12.24 -22.63 7.42
N GLY A 56 11.84 -21.63 8.20
CA GLY A 56 12.11 -20.22 7.90
C GLY A 56 11.04 -19.30 8.46
N ILE A 57 11.01 -18.08 7.90
CA ILE A 57 10.02 -17.06 8.22
C ILE A 57 9.20 -16.73 6.98
N VAL A 58 7.95 -16.35 7.19
CA VAL A 58 7.08 -15.83 6.14
C VAL A 58 6.75 -14.37 6.47
N LEU A 59 7.03 -13.49 5.53
CA LEU A 59 6.58 -12.09 5.55
C LEU A 59 5.21 -12.06 4.88
N ARG A 60 4.15 -11.85 5.66
CA ARG A 60 2.77 -11.80 5.16
C ARG A 60 2.52 -10.50 4.38
N SER A 61 1.47 -10.43 3.61
CA SER A 61 1.12 -9.26 2.79
C SER A 61 1.11 -7.95 3.60
N THR A 62 0.61 -7.99 4.83
CA THR A 62 0.58 -6.85 5.76
C THR A 62 1.97 -6.38 6.20
N TYR A 63 2.97 -7.28 6.28
CA TYR A 63 4.36 -6.89 6.55
C TYR A 63 4.87 -5.91 5.49
N HIS A 64 4.66 -6.24 4.23
CA HIS A 64 5.11 -5.40 3.12
C HIS A 64 4.44 -4.03 3.10
N VAL A 65 3.19 -3.91 3.59
CA VAL A 65 2.53 -2.61 3.75
C VAL A 65 3.24 -1.76 4.80
N PHE A 66 3.55 -2.33 5.97
CA PHE A 66 4.29 -1.59 7.01
C PHE A 66 5.70 -1.23 6.54
N ASP A 67 6.39 -2.14 5.86
CA ASP A 67 7.71 -1.89 5.28
C ASP A 67 7.64 -0.74 4.27
N LEU A 68 6.66 -0.77 3.36
CA LEU A 68 6.45 0.27 2.36
C LEU A 68 6.15 1.64 3.01
N TYR A 69 5.29 1.68 4.01
CA TYR A 69 4.89 2.94 4.64
C TYR A 69 5.97 3.54 5.55
N VAL A 70 6.70 2.71 6.29
CA VAL A 70 7.76 3.17 7.19
C VAL A 70 9.00 3.65 6.42
N ASN A 71 9.35 2.98 5.33
CA ASN A 71 10.61 3.25 4.64
C ASN A 71 10.47 4.17 3.42
N TYR A 72 9.26 4.32 2.88
CA TYR A 72 9.06 5.00 1.59
C TYR A 72 8.11 6.20 1.65
N LEU A 73 7.40 6.45 2.75
CA LEU A 73 6.68 7.70 2.94
C LEU A 73 7.55 8.75 3.61
N GLY A 74 7.21 10.02 3.40
CA GLY A 74 7.84 11.14 4.08
C GLY A 74 7.28 11.36 5.48
N ASP A 75 7.92 12.23 6.23
CA ASP A 75 7.63 12.57 7.64
C ASP A 75 6.59 13.70 7.81
N VAL A 76 6.17 14.33 6.71
CA VAL A 76 5.11 15.37 6.71
C VAL A 76 4.01 14.96 5.75
N VAL A 77 2.79 14.85 6.27
CA VAL A 77 1.58 14.64 5.48
C VAL A 77 1.18 15.95 4.80
N LEU A 78 0.76 15.86 3.57
CA LEU A 78 0.32 16.99 2.75
C LEU A 78 -1.15 16.83 2.40
N ASP A 79 -1.83 17.97 2.22
CA ASP A 79 -3.15 17.95 1.64
C ASP A 79 -3.09 17.33 0.24
N SER A 80 -3.90 16.32 0.05
CA SER A 80 -4.00 15.60 -1.23
C SER A 80 -5.45 15.18 -1.48
N TRP A 81 -5.87 15.30 -2.72
CA TRP A 81 -7.21 14.92 -3.14
C TRP A 81 -7.19 14.34 -4.54
N GLY A 82 -8.22 13.59 -4.90
CA GLY A 82 -8.45 13.12 -6.25
C GLY A 82 -9.65 13.82 -6.85
N GLU A 83 -9.53 14.23 -8.11
CA GLU A 83 -10.63 14.71 -8.93
C GLU A 83 -11.08 13.59 -9.86
N ASP A 84 -12.39 13.53 -10.15
CA ASP A 84 -12.98 12.51 -11.04
C ASP A 84 -12.62 11.07 -10.68
N MET A 85 -12.52 10.78 -9.37
CA MET A 85 -12.14 9.46 -8.89
C MET A 85 -13.14 8.40 -9.35
N PRO A 86 -12.67 7.29 -9.94
CA PRO A 86 -13.56 6.21 -10.32
C PRO A 86 -14.23 5.62 -9.08
N GLY A 87 -15.54 5.41 -9.16
CA GLY A 87 -16.32 4.79 -8.09
C GLY A 87 -16.53 3.30 -8.32
N MET A 88 -16.70 2.56 -7.23
CA MET A 88 -17.15 1.16 -7.25
C MET A 88 -18.24 0.95 -6.21
N SER A 89 -19.15 0.00 -6.51
CA SER A 89 -20.16 -0.42 -5.55
C SER A 89 -19.66 -1.61 -4.76
N VAL A 90 -19.87 -1.57 -3.45
CA VAL A 90 -19.53 -2.65 -2.52
C VAL A 90 -20.74 -3.00 -1.68
N LEU A 91 -20.85 -4.28 -1.31
CA LEU A 91 -21.90 -4.74 -0.39
C LEU A 91 -21.32 -4.90 1.01
N ASP A 92 -22.00 -4.36 2.00
CA ASP A 92 -21.69 -4.65 3.40
C ASP A 92 -22.12 -6.08 3.77
N LYS A 93 -21.78 -6.52 4.99
CA LYS A 93 -22.17 -7.85 5.50
C LYS A 93 -23.67 -8.07 5.62
N LYS A 94 -24.47 -7.00 5.56
CA LYS A 94 -25.93 -7.05 5.61
C LYS A 94 -26.58 -6.96 4.23
N GLY A 95 -25.75 -6.84 3.17
CA GLY A 95 -26.20 -6.69 1.79
C GLY A 95 -26.60 -5.26 1.41
N HIS A 96 -26.26 -4.25 2.21
CA HIS A 96 -26.48 -2.87 1.81
C HIS A 96 -25.37 -2.45 0.83
N GLU A 97 -25.79 -1.82 -0.24
CA GLU A 97 -24.90 -1.27 -1.25
C GLU A 97 -24.34 0.08 -0.79
N ALA A 98 -23.04 0.26 -0.94
CA ALA A 98 -22.35 1.50 -0.70
C ALA A 98 -21.42 1.83 -1.88
N ALA A 99 -21.47 3.07 -2.34
CA ALA A 99 -20.50 3.58 -3.32
C ALA A 99 -19.25 4.05 -2.58
N ILE A 100 -18.09 3.64 -3.07
CA ILE A 100 -16.79 4.09 -2.57
C ILE A 100 -15.89 4.48 -3.74
N ASP A 101 -14.95 5.38 -3.51
CA ASP A 101 -13.91 5.65 -4.49
C ASP A 101 -13.03 4.40 -4.66
N THR A 102 -12.67 4.10 -5.90
CA THR A 102 -11.83 2.95 -6.22
C THR A 102 -10.39 3.14 -5.75
N LEU A 103 -9.92 4.38 -5.81
CA LEU A 103 -8.57 4.75 -5.39
C LEU A 103 -8.59 5.43 -4.01
N ASP A 104 -7.52 5.24 -3.25
CA ASP A 104 -7.24 5.97 -2.00
C ASP A 104 -5.83 6.56 -2.10
N VAL A 105 -5.67 7.86 -1.81
CA VAL A 105 -4.43 8.59 -2.03
C VAL A 105 -3.97 9.32 -0.78
N LEU A 106 -2.66 9.39 -0.56
CA LEU A 106 -2.02 10.15 0.51
C LEU A 106 -0.68 10.68 0.02
N ALA A 107 -0.50 12.01 0.06
CA ALA A 107 0.77 12.63 -0.26
C ALA A 107 1.58 12.93 1.01
N THR A 108 2.89 12.75 0.92
CA THR A 108 3.84 13.11 1.96
C THR A 108 5.10 13.74 1.35
N ARG A 109 5.88 14.43 2.18
CA ARG A 109 7.22 14.90 1.83
C ARG A 109 8.19 14.65 2.96
N TRP A 110 9.48 14.69 2.64
CA TRP A 110 10.54 14.66 3.65
C TRP A 110 10.96 16.07 4.06
N THR A 111 11.37 16.21 5.32
CA THR A 111 11.93 17.47 5.84
C THR A 111 13.45 17.57 5.62
N ASP A 112 14.11 16.43 5.51
CA ASP A 112 15.59 16.32 5.41
C ASP A 112 16.11 16.21 3.97
N ARG A 113 15.22 16.04 3.00
CA ARG A 113 15.57 15.89 1.57
C ARG A 113 14.46 16.41 0.67
N PRO A 114 14.77 16.80 -0.59
CA PRO A 114 13.75 17.16 -1.57
C PRO A 114 12.98 15.93 -2.03
N GLY A 115 11.79 16.18 -2.57
CA GLY A 115 10.95 15.17 -3.19
C GLY A 115 9.67 14.88 -2.42
N TRP A 116 8.82 14.09 -3.07
CA TRP A 116 7.47 13.75 -2.65
C TRP A 116 7.27 12.26 -2.70
N ALA A 117 6.49 11.75 -1.77
CA ALA A 117 5.97 10.39 -1.83
C ALA A 117 4.44 10.43 -1.88
N LEU A 118 3.88 9.70 -2.83
CA LEU A 118 2.44 9.58 -3.02
C LEU A 118 2.05 8.11 -2.88
N ALA A 119 1.34 7.78 -1.79
CA ALA A 119 0.70 6.49 -1.65
C ALA A 119 -0.58 6.47 -2.49
N ILE A 120 -0.74 5.44 -3.33
CA ILE A 120 -1.91 5.22 -4.17
C ILE A 120 -2.35 3.77 -3.99
N VAL A 121 -3.52 3.56 -3.42
CA VAL A 121 -4.11 2.24 -3.21
C VAL A 121 -5.22 2.03 -4.22
N ASN A 122 -5.10 1.04 -5.07
CA ASN A 122 -6.18 0.63 -5.95
C ASN A 122 -6.98 -0.51 -5.29
N LYS A 123 -8.22 -0.22 -4.93
CA LYS A 123 -9.14 -1.16 -4.27
C LYS A 123 -9.89 -2.04 -5.27
N ASP A 124 -9.91 -1.70 -6.57
CA ASP A 124 -10.56 -2.50 -7.59
C ASP A 124 -9.80 -3.83 -7.77
N PRO A 125 -10.47 -4.99 -7.59
CA PRO A 125 -9.80 -6.27 -7.71
C PRO A 125 -9.45 -6.66 -9.15
N GLU A 126 -10.03 -6.00 -10.16
CA GLU A 126 -9.96 -6.44 -11.55
C GLU A 126 -9.41 -5.37 -12.50
N LYS A 127 -9.61 -4.07 -12.20
CA LYS A 127 -9.30 -3.00 -13.13
C LYS A 127 -8.08 -2.19 -12.70
N ALA A 128 -7.19 -1.96 -13.66
CA ALA A 128 -6.19 -0.92 -13.56
C ALA A 128 -6.84 0.46 -13.81
N HIS A 129 -6.29 1.48 -13.16
CA HIS A 129 -6.74 2.86 -13.35
C HIS A 129 -5.57 3.75 -13.74
N ASP A 130 -5.75 4.53 -14.79
CA ASP A 130 -4.79 5.54 -15.20
C ASP A 130 -5.03 6.82 -14.37
N VAL A 131 -3.97 7.27 -13.71
CA VAL A 131 -4.00 8.42 -12.79
C VAL A 131 -3.06 9.50 -13.31
N SER A 132 -3.58 10.69 -13.56
CA SER A 132 -2.77 11.88 -13.82
C SER A 132 -2.32 12.47 -12.49
N ILE A 133 -1.02 12.65 -12.31
CA ILE A 133 -0.42 13.07 -11.05
C ILE A 133 0.12 14.48 -11.19
N CYS A 134 -0.44 15.40 -10.39
CA CYS A 134 0.00 16.78 -10.31
C CYS A 134 0.63 17.01 -8.94
N MET A 135 1.96 17.18 -8.92
CA MET A 135 2.73 17.53 -7.74
C MET A 135 3.54 18.79 -8.04
N PRO A 136 3.08 19.95 -7.56
CA PRO A 136 3.77 21.22 -7.80
C PRO A 136 5.22 21.15 -7.30
N GLU A 137 6.13 21.75 -8.06
CA GLU A 137 7.56 21.85 -7.71
C GLU A 137 8.33 20.52 -7.64
N ALA A 138 7.69 19.39 -7.99
CA ALA A 138 8.43 18.12 -8.11
C ALA A 138 9.27 18.14 -9.38
N ASP A 139 10.59 17.95 -9.24
CA ASP A 139 11.51 17.80 -10.35
C ASP A 139 12.53 16.71 -10.01
N GLY A 140 12.81 15.83 -10.94
CA GLY A 140 13.72 14.71 -10.75
C GLY A 140 13.12 13.39 -11.22
N ASP A 141 13.77 12.31 -10.85
CA ASP A 141 13.31 10.98 -11.25
C ASP A 141 12.09 10.53 -10.46
N ALA A 142 11.27 9.72 -11.13
CA ALA A 142 10.10 9.08 -10.54
C ALA A 142 10.34 7.57 -10.44
N VAL A 143 10.09 7.02 -9.26
CA VAL A 143 10.23 5.59 -8.94
C VAL A 143 8.98 5.12 -8.24
N MET A 144 8.41 4.01 -8.72
CA MET A 144 7.25 3.38 -8.10
C MET A 144 7.68 2.14 -7.32
N TYR A 145 7.25 2.07 -6.08
CA TYR A 145 7.31 0.88 -5.24
C TYR A 145 5.91 0.31 -5.11
N SER A 146 5.72 -0.95 -5.49
CA SER A 146 4.39 -1.55 -5.57
C SER A 146 4.32 -2.88 -4.84
N ILE A 147 3.28 -3.08 -4.06
CA ILE A 147 2.88 -4.37 -3.52
C ILE A 147 1.69 -4.85 -4.34
N ARG A 148 1.83 -6.01 -4.94
CA ARG A 148 0.77 -6.67 -5.68
C ARG A 148 0.98 -8.18 -5.65
N GLY A 149 -0.10 -8.90 -5.91
CA GLY A 149 -0.08 -10.34 -6.14
C GLY A 149 -0.69 -10.68 -7.50
N LEU A 150 -0.93 -11.94 -7.76
CA LEU A 150 -1.66 -12.42 -8.94
C LEU A 150 -3.16 -12.08 -8.87
N GLY A 151 -3.66 -11.74 -7.69
CA GLY A 151 -5.04 -11.33 -7.43
C GLY A 151 -5.26 -11.05 -5.94
N LYS A 152 -6.51 -10.72 -5.58
CA LYS A 152 -6.90 -10.34 -4.20
C LYS A 152 -6.61 -11.42 -3.15
N ASP A 153 -6.58 -12.69 -3.55
CA ASP A 153 -6.38 -13.85 -2.69
C ASP A 153 -4.92 -14.31 -2.63
N SER A 154 -3.99 -13.61 -3.29
CA SER A 154 -2.55 -13.91 -3.23
C SER A 154 -2.00 -13.73 -1.82
N TYR A 155 -1.16 -14.65 -1.40
CA TYR A 155 -0.54 -14.66 -0.07
C TYR A 155 0.84 -15.32 -0.10
N ASN A 156 1.61 -15.13 0.97
CA ASN A 156 2.91 -15.76 1.15
C ASN A 156 2.82 -16.94 2.14
N ASP A 157 3.55 -18.00 1.87
CA ASP A 157 3.76 -19.15 2.78
C ASP A 157 5.22 -19.64 2.65
N ILE A 158 5.60 -20.69 3.37
CA ILE A 158 6.96 -21.24 3.43
C ILE A 158 7.50 -21.59 2.04
N ASP A 159 6.66 -22.12 1.18
CA ASP A 159 6.96 -22.55 -0.20
C ASP A 159 6.32 -21.63 -1.25
N ARG A 160 5.78 -20.50 -0.83
CA ARG A 160 5.02 -19.59 -1.67
C ARG A 160 5.37 -18.12 -1.37
N ASN A 161 5.86 -17.40 -2.38
CA ASN A 161 6.19 -15.98 -2.28
C ASN A 161 5.59 -15.22 -3.45
N GLU A 162 4.32 -14.84 -3.33
CA GLU A 162 3.56 -14.15 -4.38
C GLU A 162 3.41 -12.65 -4.14
N VAL A 163 3.61 -12.21 -2.89
CA VAL A 163 3.41 -10.83 -2.48
C VAL A 163 4.73 -10.27 -1.96
N PHE A 164 5.24 -9.24 -2.61
CA PHE A 164 6.49 -8.56 -2.25
C PHE A 164 6.50 -7.14 -2.79
N ILE A 165 7.47 -6.34 -2.40
CA ILE A 165 7.64 -4.98 -2.93
C ILE A 165 8.45 -5.06 -4.21
N GLU A 166 7.86 -4.60 -5.31
CA GLU A 166 8.54 -4.38 -6.59
C GLU A 166 8.96 -2.91 -6.71
N ARG A 167 10.15 -2.66 -7.25
CA ARG A 167 10.65 -1.33 -7.59
C ARG A 167 10.68 -1.16 -9.11
N ASN A 168 10.00 -0.13 -9.61
CA ASN A 168 9.93 0.19 -11.04
C ASN A 168 10.34 1.64 -11.27
N THR A 169 11.35 1.87 -12.10
CA THR A 169 11.74 3.21 -12.55
C THR A 169 10.73 3.68 -13.60
N ILE A 170 10.08 4.81 -13.32
CA ILE A 170 9.09 5.42 -14.22
C ILE A 170 9.80 6.37 -15.21
N GLY A 171 10.89 6.98 -14.81
CA GLY A 171 11.64 7.99 -15.55
C GLY A 171 11.53 9.37 -14.87
N ARG A 172 11.81 10.44 -15.62
CA ARG A 172 11.74 11.78 -15.05
C ARG A 172 10.29 12.20 -14.83
N TYR A 173 9.97 12.65 -13.63
CA TYR A 173 8.66 13.20 -13.30
C TYR A 173 8.36 14.43 -14.18
N ARG A 174 7.12 14.52 -14.62
CA ARG A 174 6.54 15.70 -15.28
C ARG A 174 5.17 15.92 -14.70
N ASP A 175 4.88 17.17 -14.35
CA ASP A 175 3.57 17.51 -13.80
C ASP A 175 2.45 17.11 -14.77
N GLY A 176 1.39 16.51 -14.25
CA GLY A 176 0.31 15.93 -15.04
C GLY A 176 0.64 14.60 -15.72
N MET A 177 1.78 13.96 -15.41
CA MET A 177 2.09 12.64 -15.99
C MET A 177 1.06 11.60 -15.58
N THR A 178 0.71 10.73 -16.52
CA THR A 178 -0.24 9.64 -16.29
C THR A 178 0.51 8.35 -15.99
N ILE A 179 0.11 7.68 -14.92
CA ILE A 179 0.63 6.37 -14.50
C ILE A 179 -0.53 5.40 -14.35
N SER A 180 -0.36 4.19 -14.87
CA SER A 180 -1.34 3.11 -14.70
C SER A 180 -1.12 2.39 -13.38
N ILE A 181 -2.13 2.41 -12.53
CA ILE A 181 -2.13 1.76 -11.22
C ILE A 181 -2.79 0.39 -11.34
N ALA A 182 -2.01 -0.66 -11.14
CA ALA A 182 -2.47 -2.04 -11.33
C ALA A 182 -3.68 -2.38 -10.42
N PRO A 183 -4.51 -3.37 -10.80
CA PRO A 183 -5.60 -3.83 -9.97
C PRO A 183 -5.11 -4.27 -8.60
N HIS A 184 -5.90 -4.00 -7.58
CA HIS A 184 -5.73 -4.50 -6.22
C HIS A 184 -4.30 -4.39 -5.71
N SER A 185 -3.75 -3.18 -5.75
CA SER A 185 -2.34 -2.90 -5.45
C SER A 185 -2.17 -1.76 -4.46
N VAL A 186 -1.06 -1.80 -3.74
CA VAL A 186 -0.60 -0.71 -2.87
C VAL A 186 0.68 -0.16 -3.45
N ASN A 187 0.71 1.13 -3.73
CA ASN A 187 1.81 1.76 -4.43
C ASN A 187 2.30 2.99 -3.67
N VAL A 188 3.61 3.23 -3.70
CA VAL A 188 4.21 4.50 -3.29
C VAL A 188 5.06 5.00 -4.46
N LEU A 189 4.68 6.13 -5.01
CA LEU A 189 5.45 6.85 -6.02
C LEU A 189 6.35 7.87 -5.34
N HIS A 190 7.65 7.77 -5.56
CA HIS A 190 8.60 8.83 -5.28
C HIS A 190 8.76 9.72 -6.51
N ALA A 191 8.74 11.03 -6.33
CA ALA A 191 9.05 11.97 -7.39
C ALA A 191 9.93 13.11 -6.86
N GLY A 192 10.90 13.52 -7.69
CA GLY A 192 11.85 14.57 -7.33
C GLY A 192 12.90 14.14 -6.30
N VAL A 193 13.06 12.86 -6.06
CA VAL A 193 14.09 12.32 -5.16
C VAL A 193 15.35 12.10 -5.97
N THR A 194 16.41 12.82 -5.64
CA THR A 194 17.74 12.43 -6.09
C THR A 194 18.14 11.18 -5.31
N GLU A 195 18.31 10.05 -5.97
CA GLU A 195 18.75 8.82 -5.30
C GLU A 195 20.05 9.11 -4.52
N LEU A 196 20.02 8.83 -3.23
CA LEU A 196 21.25 8.67 -2.48
C LEU A 196 21.87 7.33 -2.94
N ILE A 197 22.91 7.43 -3.75
CA ILE A 197 23.77 6.31 -4.20
C ILE A 197 24.42 5.66 -2.98
#